data_4a0e1afa881a0509369499bfbf521509
#
_entry.id   4a0e1afa881a0509369499bfbf521509
#
_cell.length_a   1.000
_cell.length_b   1.000
_cell.length_c   1.000
_cell.angle_alpha   90.00
_cell.angle_beta   90.00
_cell.angle_gamma   90.00
#
_symmetry.space_group_name_H-M   'P 1'
#
loop_
_entity.id
_entity.type
_entity.pdbx_description
1 polymer ?
#
loop_
_entity_poly.entity_id
_entity_poly.type
_entity_poly.pdbx_seq_one_letter_code
_entity_poly.pdbx_strand_id
1 'polypeptide(L)'
;MYAQSPGVSFSQRAIRLTLALLVLTSAGAAHADTWRATYSVSLLGLPIGTANTVGEFSHNAYRIDANAKLSGLGTMVSNAKGAVSATGAIVAGNVAPATYAVTAAGATLTRTMRMSLAGRAVTGVDISPPFEDKPDRIPLRDQDKRGVVDPVGAFVIAVAGSEPLVGPAACNRTIPVFDGYTRFDMRLAYVGQRKVTAAGYSGPVAVCAVRYVPIAGHRPDRPGTKFMAENKNIEVWLAPVESARVLLPYRVSVRTMIGTTVIEASQFSIEASK
;
A
#
# COMPACT_ATOMS: atom_id res chain seq x y z
N MET A 1 60.87 -59.02 -56.72
CA MET A 1 61.40 -57.62 -56.62
C MET A 1 60.34 -56.63 -57.03
N TYR A 2 59.57 -56.23 -56.16
CA TYR A 2 58.65 -55.11 -56.42
C TYR A 2 58.52 -54.33 -55.11
N ALA A 3 58.93 -53.07 -55.14
CA ALA A 3 58.81 -52.12 -54.05
C ALA A 3 57.42 -51.56 -53.98
N GLN A 4 56.74 -51.59 -52.85
CA GLN A 4 55.49 -50.95 -52.55
C GLN A 4 55.73 -49.60 -51.86
N SER A 5 55.20 -48.52 -52.42
CA SER A 5 55.17 -47.19 -51.86
C SER A 5 54.06 -47.04 -50.85
N PRO A 6 54.23 -46.30 -49.72
CA PRO A 6 53.19 -46.07 -48.76
C PRO A 6 52.30 -44.90 -49.22
N GLY A 7 50.98 -45.13 -49.25
CA GLY A 7 49.93 -44.13 -49.46
C GLY A 7 49.75 -43.18 -48.28
N VAL A 8 49.74 -41.90 -48.55
CA VAL A 8 49.48 -40.83 -47.59
C VAL A 8 47.96 -40.64 -47.45
N SER A 9 47.43 -40.93 -46.25
CA SER A 9 46.03 -40.71 -45.93
C SER A 9 45.84 -39.26 -45.44
N PHE A 10 45.11 -38.45 -46.24
CA PHE A 10 44.64 -37.12 -45.82
C PHE A 10 43.41 -37.26 -44.92
N SER A 11 43.59 -37.01 -43.65
CA SER A 11 42.50 -36.87 -42.70
C SER A 11 41.83 -35.51 -42.86
N GLN A 12 40.61 -35.49 -43.41
CA GLN A 12 39.76 -34.30 -43.44
C GLN A 12 39.19 -34.06 -42.05
N ARG A 13 39.76 -33.12 -41.30
CA ARG A 13 39.15 -32.56 -40.09
C ARG A 13 38.04 -31.61 -40.48
N ALA A 14 36.80 -32.06 -40.36
CA ALA A 14 35.64 -31.24 -40.47
C ALA A 14 35.57 -30.24 -39.29
N ILE A 15 35.85 -28.98 -39.55
CA ILE A 15 35.65 -27.88 -38.58
C ILE A 15 34.15 -27.64 -38.50
N ARG A 16 33.52 -28.07 -37.41
CA ARG A 16 32.14 -27.71 -37.07
C ARG A 16 32.15 -26.31 -36.47
N LEU A 17 31.79 -25.30 -37.23
CA LEU A 17 31.45 -23.96 -36.74
C LEU A 17 30.14 -24.06 -35.97
N THR A 18 30.18 -24.05 -34.68
CA THR A 18 29.00 -23.87 -33.82
C THR A 18 28.67 -22.39 -33.75
N LEU A 19 27.66 -21.98 -34.52
CA LEU A 19 27.10 -20.63 -34.46
C LEU A 19 26.29 -20.48 -33.15
N ALA A 20 26.90 -19.89 -32.13
CA ALA A 20 26.20 -19.55 -30.88
C ALA A 20 25.29 -18.36 -31.15
N LEU A 21 23.99 -18.64 -31.29
CA LEU A 21 22.95 -17.64 -31.42
C LEU A 21 22.79 -16.92 -30.05
N LEU A 22 23.39 -15.73 -29.90
CA LEU A 22 23.21 -14.87 -28.77
C LEU A 22 21.76 -14.32 -28.81
N VAL A 23 20.85 -14.96 -28.09
CA VAL A 23 19.50 -14.41 -27.85
C VAL A 23 19.67 -13.26 -26.83
N LEU A 24 19.77 -12.03 -27.36
CA LEU A 24 19.58 -10.83 -26.55
C LEU A 24 18.13 -10.81 -26.09
N THR A 25 17.88 -11.29 -24.89
CA THR A 25 16.63 -11.02 -24.16
C THR A 25 16.65 -9.53 -23.82
N SER A 26 15.98 -8.72 -24.63
CA SER A 26 15.62 -7.34 -24.24
C SER A 26 14.76 -7.45 -22.99
N ALA A 27 15.34 -7.20 -21.82
CA ALA A 27 14.58 -6.94 -20.61
C ALA A 27 13.74 -5.67 -20.91
N GLY A 28 12.48 -5.87 -21.28
CA GLY A 28 11.55 -4.77 -21.43
C GLY A 28 11.55 -3.98 -20.14
N ALA A 29 11.85 -2.69 -20.22
CA ALA A 29 11.74 -1.80 -19.06
C ALA A 29 10.34 -1.95 -18.49
N ALA A 30 10.24 -2.40 -17.24
CA ALA A 30 8.96 -2.52 -16.56
C ALA A 30 8.42 -1.09 -16.41
N HIS A 31 7.45 -0.73 -17.25
CA HIS A 31 6.79 0.56 -17.20
C HIS A 31 5.98 0.64 -15.92
N ALA A 32 6.27 1.61 -15.07
CA ALA A 32 5.57 1.84 -13.82
C ALA A 32 4.79 3.15 -13.89
N ASP A 33 3.48 3.08 -13.69
CA ASP A 33 2.68 4.30 -13.57
C ASP A 33 3.00 5.02 -12.28
N THR A 34 3.11 6.33 -12.37
CA THR A 34 3.32 7.20 -11.22
C THR A 34 2.01 7.84 -10.78
N TRP A 35 1.58 7.54 -9.57
CA TRP A 35 0.48 8.22 -8.90
C TRP A 35 1.02 9.34 -8.02
N ARG A 36 0.41 10.52 -8.12
CA ARG A 36 0.69 11.66 -7.23
C ARG A 36 -0.61 12.21 -6.67
N ALA A 37 -0.64 12.42 -5.36
CA ALA A 37 -1.79 13.03 -4.72
C ALA A 37 -1.37 14.03 -3.64
N THR A 38 -2.07 15.16 -3.60
CA THR A 38 -2.03 16.12 -2.50
C THR A 38 -3.38 16.11 -1.83
N TYR A 39 -3.38 15.93 -0.52
CA TYR A 39 -4.59 15.88 0.29
C TYR A 39 -4.70 17.09 1.20
N SER A 40 -5.90 17.61 1.34
CA SER A 40 -6.30 18.45 2.46
C SER A 40 -6.80 17.58 3.61
N VAL A 41 -6.40 17.93 4.83
CA VAL A 41 -6.90 17.29 6.06
C VAL A 41 -7.72 18.31 6.81
N SER A 42 -8.98 17.97 7.10
CA SER A 42 -9.89 18.84 7.86
C SER A 42 -10.51 18.12 9.04
N LEU A 43 -10.84 18.85 10.08
CA LEU A 43 -11.61 18.42 11.25
C LEU A 43 -12.81 19.36 11.40
N LEU A 44 -14.02 18.80 11.45
CA LEU A 44 -15.26 19.59 11.49
C LEU A 44 -15.35 20.62 10.34
N GLY A 45 -14.79 20.32 9.17
CA GLY A 45 -14.74 21.23 8.03
C GLY A 45 -13.61 22.27 8.06
N LEU A 46 -12.89 22.40 9.18
CA LEU A 46 -11.77 23.34 9.31
C LEU A 46 -10.46 22.69 8.83
N PRO A 47 -9.66 23.35 7.98
CA PRO A 47 -8.39 22.80 7.52
C PRO A 47 -7.38 22.75 8.67
N ILE A 48 -6.81 21.56 8.91
CA ILE A 48 -5.85 21.32 9.99
C ILE A 48 -4.51 20.75 9.50
N GLY A 49 -4.40 20.39 8.23
CA GLY A 49 -3.18 19.78 7.72
C GLY A 49 -3.21 19.46 6.23
N THR A 50 -2.07 18.96 5.75
CA THR A 50 -1.88 18.50 4.38
C THR A 50 -1.09 17.20 4.37
N ALA A 51 -1.32 16.37 3.33
CA ALA A 51 -0.49 15.20 3.05
C ALA A 51 -0.15 15.17 1.57
N ASN A 52 1.05 14.67 1.24
CA ASN A 52 1.48 14.42 -0.12
C ASN A 52 1.88 12.96 -0.25
N THR A 53 1.51 12.35 -1.37
CA THR A 53 1.79 10.95 -1.65
C THR A 53 2.32 10.82 -3.06
N VAL A 54 3.33 9.97 -3.22
CA VAL A 54 3.83 9.49 -4.51
C VAL A 54 3.79 7.97 -4.46
N GLY A 55 3.21 7.36 -5.47
CA GLY A 55 3.17 5.90 -5.64
C GLY A 55 3.65 5.51 -7.03
N GLU A 56 4.41 4.44 -7.11
CA GLU A 56 4.84 3.81 -8.34
C GLU A 56 4.18 2.44 -8.43
N PHE A 57 3.49 2.17 -9.53
CA PHE A 57 2.78 0.92 -9.76
C PHE A 57 3.26 0.28 -11.06
N SER A 58 3.86 -0.87 -10.96
CA SER A 58 4.10 -1.76 -12.11
C SER A 58 3.04 -2.87 -12.14
N HIS A 59 3.09 -3.75 -13.14
CA HIS A 59 2.12 -4.83 -13.29
C HIS A 59 1.97 -5.71 -12.02
N ASN A 60 3.02 -5.88 -11.24
CA ASN A 60 3.05 -6.81 -10.10
C ASN A 60 3.73 -6.25 -8.84
N ALA A 61 4.06 -4.95 -8.80
CA ALA A 61 4.71 -4.34 -7.65
C ALA A 61 4.20 -2.92 -7.40
N TYR A 62 4.31 -2.48 -6.15
CA TYR A 62 4.06 -1.09 -5.77
C TYR A 62 5.13 -0.57 -4.83
N ARG A 63 5.37 0.73 -4.91
CA ARG A 63 6.08 1.54 -3.94
C ARG A 63 5.25 2.77 -3.64
N ILE A 64 5.06 3.11 -2.39
CA ILE A 64 4.32 4.30 -1.95
C ILE A 64 5.14 5.01 -0.89
N ASP A 65 5.35 6.30 -1.10
CA ASP A 65 5.94 7.22 -0.13
C ASP A 65 4.93 8.35 0.13
N ALA A 66 4.67 8.64 1.41
CA ALA A 66 3.78 9.72 1.80
C ALA A 66 4.33 10.51 2.97
N ASN A 67 3.98 11.79 3.03
CA ASN A 67 4.26 12.65 4.16
C ASN A 67 3.04 13.49 4.51
N ALA A 68 2.88 13.79 5.79
CA ALA A 68 1.80 14.61 6.30
C ALA A 68 2.31 15.58 7.36
N LYS A 69 1.69 16.73 7.44
CA LYS A 69 1.98 17.74 8.46
C LYS A 69 0.72 18.50 8.85
N LEU A 70 0.64 18.89 10.10
CA LEU A 70 -0.35 19.87 10.52
C LEU A 70 -0.01 21.22 9.94
N SER A 71 -1.02 22.00 9.59
CA SER A 71 -0.94 23.35 9.04
C SER A 71 -2.17 24.17 9.45
N GLY A 72 -2.11 25.48 9.27
CA GLY A 72 -3.22 26.36 9.64
C GLY A 72 -3.58 26.23 11.12
N LEU A 73 -4.85 26.03 11.42
CA LEU A 73 -5.34 25.87 12.79
C LEU A 73 -4.76 24.64 13.50
N GLY A 74 -4.33 23.62 12.76
CA GLY A 74 -3.70 22.43 13.33
C GLY A 74 -2.40 22.73 14.05
N THR A 75 -1.64 23.75 13.61
CA THR A 75 -0.35 24.14 14.26
C THR A 75 -0.54 24.77 15.65
N MET A 76 -1.73 25.28 15.94
CA MET A 76 -2.05 25.79 17.28
C MET A 76 -2.15 24.67 18.32
N VAL A 77 -2.40 23.44 17.87
CA VAL A 77 -2.55 22.26 18.73
C VAL A 77 -1.23 21.47 18.78
N SER A 78 -0.54 21.34 17.66
CA SER A 78 0.70 20.55 17.58
C SER A 78 1.48 20.85 16.27
N ASN A 79 2.80 20.70 16.33
CA ASN A 79 3.68 20.69 15.14
C ASN A 79 3.91 19.28 14.60
N ALA A 80 2.92 18.38 14.77
CA ALA A 80 3.08 17.00 14.38
C ALA A 80 3.25 16.85 12.86
N LYS A 81 4.18 16.01 12.49
CA LYS A 81 4.47 15.61 11.10
C LYS A 81 4.80 14.12 11.04
N GLY A 82 4.57 13.54 9.91
CA GLY A 82 4.88 12.13 9.69
C GLY A 82 5.29 11.85 8.25
N ALA A 83 6.03 10.77 8.09
CA ALA A 83 6.37 10.21 6.80
C ALA A 83 6.19 8.69 6.86
N VAL A 84 5.79 8.11 5.77
CA VAL A 84 5.58 6.68 5.64
C VAL A 84 6.06 6.21 4.27
N SER A 85 6.65 5.03 4.23
CA SER A 85 7.00 4.33 3.00
C SER A 85 6.55 2.87 3.08
N ALA A 86 6.09 2.33 1.96
CA ALA A 86 5.72 0.92 1.84
C ALA A 86 6.06 0.39 0.46
N THR A 87 6.46 -0.86 0.42
CA THR A 87 6.68 -1.61 -0.84
C THR A 87 6.03 -2.97 -0.76
N GLY A 88 5.66 -3.50 -1.91
CA GLY A 88 5.08 -4.83 -1.97
C GLY A 88 4.80 -5.28 -3.39
N ALA A 89 4.18 -6.45 -3.50
CA ALA A 89 3.72 -7.01 -4.75
C ALA A 89 2.19 -6.98 -4.85
N ILE A 90 1.70 -6.99 -6.09
CA ILE A 90 0.29 -7.22 -6.43
C ILE A 90 0.24 -8.55 -7.15
N VAL A 91 -0.35 -9.57 -6.52
CA VAL A 91 -0.38 -10.93 -7.03
C VAL A 91 -1.81 -11.42 -7.08
N ALA A 92 -2.30 -11.73 -8.28
CA ALA A 92 -3.66 -12.26 -8.51
C ALA A 92 -4.76 -11.43 -7.81
N GLY A 93 -4.66 -10.10 -7.87
CA GLY A 93 -5.63 -9.19 -7.25
C GLY A 93 -5.52 -9.08 -5.72
N ASN A 94 -4.39 -9.49 -5.15
CA ASN A 94 -4.09 -9.38 -3.73
C ASN A 94 -2.83 -8.55 -3.52
N VAL A 95 -2.84 -7.76 -2.46
CA VAL A 95 -1.67 -7.01 -1.99
C VAL A 95 -0.83 -7.92 -1.09
N ALA A 96 0.46 -8.03 -1.41
CA ALA A 96 1.46 -8.76 -0.63
C ALA A 96 2.58 -7.80 -0.22
N PRO A 97 2.49 -7.16 0.95
CA PRO A 97 3.49 -6.22 1.43
C PRO A 97 4.85 -6.88 1.65
N ALA A 98 5.92 -6.11 1.43
CA ALA A 98 7.30 -6.53 1.71
C ALA A 98 7.93 -5.68 2.82
N THR A 99 7.79 -4.34 2.74
CA THR A 99 8.34 -3.43 3.74
C THR A 99 7.34 -2.33 4.09
N TYR A 100 7.37 -1.91 5.33
CA TYR A 100 6.64 -0.74 5.82
C TYR A 100 7.52 0.01 6.80
N ALA A 101 7.61 1.32 6.66
CA ALA A 101 8.34 2.18 7.57
C ALA A 101 7.55 3.46 7.81
N VAL A 102 7.47 3.89 9.07
CA VAL A 102 6.81 5.14 9.45
C VAL A 102 7.68 5.89 10.46
N THR A 103 7.73 7.22 10.28
CA THR A 103 8.28 8.16 11.26
C THR A 103 7.19 9.15 11.63
N ALA A 104 6.89 9.25 12.91
CA ALA A 104 5.94 10.22 13.46
C ALA A 104 6.67 11.12 14.45
N ALA A 105 6.69 12.40 14.19
CA ALA A 105 7.28 13.42 15.05
C ALA A 105 6.21 14.31 15.64
N GLY A 106 6.11 14.33 16.94
CA GLY A 106 5.32 15.27 17.75
C GLY A 106 6.20 16.36 18.36
N ALA A 107 5.64 17.13 19.27
CA ALA A 107 6.37 18.24 19.95
C ALA A 107 7.55 17.73 20.78
N THR A 108 7.42 16.58 21.43
CA THR A 108 8.39 16.07 22.42
C THR A 108 8.99 14.72 22.05
N LEU A 109 8.39 14.01 21.12
CA LEU A 109 8.79 12.64 20.78
C LEU A 109 8.75 12.40 19.28
N THR A 110 9.83 11.83 18.76
CA THR A 110 9.86 11.21 17.43
C THR A 110 9.91 9.70 17.61
N ARG A 111 8.99 8.99 16.96
CA ARG A 111 8.98 7.53 16.92
C ARG A 111 9.14 7.05 15.49
N THR A 112 9.98 6.04 15.32
CA THR A 112 10.12 5.32 14.06
C THR A 112 9.65 3.88 14.24
N MET A 113 9.07 3.32 13.21
CA MET A 113 8.76 1.90 13.15
C MET A 113 9.11 1.38 11.77
N ARG A 114 9.72 0.21 11.73
CA ARG A 114 10.00 -0.55 10.53
C ARG A 114 9.43 -1.94 10.67
N MET A 115 8.83 -2.42 9.59
CA MET A 115 8.25 -3.77 9.54
C MET A 115 8.64 -4.42 8.21
N SER A 116 9.04 -5.69 8.29
CA SER A 116 9.29 -6.55 7.13
C SER A 116 8.23 -7.65 7.08
N LEU A 117 7.79 -7.98 5.88
CA LEU A 117 6.79 -9.02 5.63
C LEU A 117 7.24 -9.92 4.48
N ALA A 118 6.88 -11.19 4.56
CA ALA A 118 7.05 -12.15 3.47
C ALA A 118 5.80 -13.06 3.41
N GLY A 119 5.22 -13.23 2.22
CA GLY A 119 4.02 -14.05 2.06
C GLY A 119 2.83 -13.59 2.93
N ARG A 120 2.70 -12.27 3.15
CA ARG A 120 1.72 -11.66 4.06
C ARG A 120 1.88 -12.08 5.54
N ALA A 121 3.06 -12.52 5.93
CA ALA A 121 3.41 -12.76 7.33
C ALA A 121 4.49 -11.76 7.75
N VAL A 122 4.35 -11.22 8.95
CA VAL A 122 5.34 -10.31 9.54
C VAL A 122 6.57 -11.12 9.93
N THR A 123 7.74 -10.74 9.44
CA THR A 123 9.04 -11.38 9.71
C THR A 123 9.91 -10.58 10.67
N GLY A 124 9.64 -9.28 10.80
CA GLY A 124 10.38 -8.41 11.73
C GLY A 124 9.62 -7.12 12.00
N VAL A 125 9.75 -6.63 13.24
CA VAL A 125 9.25 -5.30 13.67
C VAL A 125 10.31 -4.67 14.54
N ASP A 126 10.65 -3.42 14.22
CA ASP A 126 11.53 -2.56 15.01
C ASP A 126 10.82 -1.25 15.30
N ILE A 127 10.74 -0.85 16.57
CA ILE A 127 10.06 0.37 17.03
C ILE A 127 10.99 1.13 17.97
N SER A 128 11.32 2.37 17.63
CA SER A 128 12.22 3.20 18.41
C SER A 128 11.66 4.62 18.63
N PRO A 129 11.55 5.08 19.87
CA PRO A 129 11.57 4.29 21.10
C PRO A 129 10.37 3.33 21.18
N PRO A 130 10.49 2.22 21.90
CA PRO A 130 9.41 1.24 22.00
C PRO A 130 8.17 1.86 22.66
N PHE A 131 7.01 1.27 22.37
CA PHE A 131 5.81 1.60 23.12
C PHE A 131 5.91 1.03 24.54
N GLU A 132 5.39 1.78 25.47
CA GLU A 132 5.25 1.30 26.84
C GLU A 132 4.29 0.10 26.88
N ASP A 133 4.71 -0.97 27.53
CA ASP A 133 3.83 -2.12 27.73
C ASP A 133 2.72 -1.78 28.72
N LYS A 134 1.52 -2.25 28.43
CA LYS A 134 0.33 -2.01 29.24
C LYS A 134 -0.35 -3.34 29.55
N PRO A 135 -0.57 -3.67 30.83
CA PRO A 135 -1.09 -4.98 31.24
C PRO A 135 -2.51 -5.27 30.76
N ASP A 136 -3.27 -4.24 30.40
CA ASP A 136 -4.65 -4.34 29.90
C ASP A 136 -4.73 -4.47 28.36
N ARG A 137 -3.61 -4.69 27.68
CA ARG A 137 -3.61 -4.97 26.24
C ARG A 137 -4.03 -6.41 25.95
N ILE A 138 -4.82 -6.59 24.89
CA ILE A 138 -5.05 -7.92 24.33
C ILE A 138 -3.73 -8.45 23.76
N PRO A 139 -3.21 -9.59 24.23
CA PRO A 139 -1.93 -10.11 23.75
C PRO A 139 -1.92 -10.38 22.26
N LEU A 140 -0.81 -10.02 21.61
CA LEU A 140 -0.52 -10.41 20.23
C LEU A 140 0.02 -11.85 20.20
N ARG A 141 -0.58 -12.69 19.36
CA ARG A 141 -0.14 -14.06 19.09
C ARG A 141 0.51 -14.13 17.71
N ASP A 142 1.28 -15.16 17.43
CA ASP A 142 1.94 -15.33 16.13
C ASP A 142 0.94 -15.45 14.96
N GLN A 143 -0.24 -16.00 15.20
CA GLN A 143 -1.31 -16.04 14.22
C GLN A 143 -1.82 -14.65 13.83
N ASP A 144 -1.76 -13.67 14.72
CA ASP A 144 -2.24 -12.30 14.50
C ASP A 144 -1.31 -11.52 13.56
N LYS A 145 -0.11 -12.03 13.31
CA LYS A 145 0.90 -11.49 12.40
C LYS A 145 0.92 -12.18 11.03
N ARG A 146 -0.04 -13.07 10.75
CA ARG A 146 -0.14 -13.84 9.50
C ARG A 146 -1.38 -13.44 8.71
N GLY A 147 -1.27 -13.50 7.37
CA GLY A 147 -2.36 -13.13 6.47
C GLY A 147 -2.68 -11.64 6.48
N VAL A 148 -1.74 -10.79 6.91
CA VAL A 148 -1.95 -9.36 7.11
C VAL A 148 -1.31 -8.51 6.01
N VAL A 149 -1.76 -7.24 5.95
CA VAL A 149 -1.11 -6.18 5.22
C VAL A 149 -0.71 -5.06 6.19
N ASP A 150 0.24 -4.21 5.78
CA ASP A 150 0.58 -2.97 6.49
C ASP A 150 -0.50 -1.89 6.26
N PRO A 151 -0.50 -0.78 7.05
CA PRO A 151 -1.48 0.28 6.92
C PRO A 151 -1.51 0.98 5.56
N VAL A 152 -0.39 1.10 4.85
CA VAL A 152 -0.35 1.68 3.50
C VAL A 152 -0.86 0.69 2.47
N GLY A 153 -0.42 -0.57 2.55
CA GLY A 153 -0.92 -1.66 1.72
C GLY A 153 -2.42 -1.87 1.85
N ALA A 154 -3.01 -1.56 3.01
CA ALA A 154 -4.45 -1.61 3.22
C ALA A 154 -5.23 -0.59 2.37
N PHE A 155 -4.60 0.47 1.89
CA PHE A 155 -5.20 1.45 0.99
C PHE A 155 -4.96 1.16 -0.50
N VAL A 156 -4.20 0.12 -0.83
CA VAL A 156 -4.04 -0.37 -2.20
C VAL A 156 -5.09 -1.46 -2.43
N ILE A 157 -6.16 -1.12 -3.11
CA ILE A 157 -7.27 -2.06 -3.36
C ILE A 157 -7.09 -2.69 -4.73
N ALA A 158 -6.46 -3.84 -4.78
CA ALA A 158 -6.32 -4.61 -6.02
C ALA A 158 -7.62 -5.35 -6.38
N VAL A 159 -7.99 -5.35 -7.66
CA VAL A 159 -9.18 -6.03 -8.18
C VAL A 159 -8.75 -7.06 -9.21
N ALA A 160 -9.06 -8.33 -8.94
CA ALA A 160 -8.68 -9.46 -9.79
C ALA A 160 -9.54 -9.55 -11.05
N GLY A 161 -9.02 -10.24 -12.05
CA GLY A 161 -9.76 -10.61 -13.26
C GLY A 161 -10.22 -9.41 -14.09
N SER A 162 -11.40 -9.53 -14.68
CA SER A 162 -12.03 -8.53 -15.55
C SER A 162 -13.14 -7.74 -14.87
N GLU A 163 -13.33 -7.90 -13.57
CA GLU A 163 -14.34 -7.15 -12.82
C GLU A 163 -14.11 -5.63 -12.94
N PRO A 164 -15.21 -4.84 -13.00
CA PRO A 164 -15.10 -3.39 -12.99
C PRO A 164 -14.33 -2.89 -11.76
N LEU A 165 -13.35 -2.01 -11.98
CA LEU A 165 -12.60 -1.42 -10.87
C LEU A 165 -13.51 -0.63 -9.93
N VAL A 166 -14.36 0.22 -10.49
CA VAL A 166 -15.32 1.01 -9.70
C VAL A 166 -16.61 0.20 -9.55
N GLY A 167 -16.69 -0.58 -8.48
CA GLY A 167 -17.83 -1.47 -8.25
C GLY A 167 -17.73 -2.24 -6.94
N PRO A 168 -18.66 -3.20 -6.73
CA PRO A 168 -18.68 -4.02 -5.52
C PRO A 168 -17.38 -4.77 -5.23
N ALA A 169 -16.66 -5.21 -6.27
CA ALA A 169 -15.39 -5.91 -6.14
C ALA A 169 -14.31 -5.09 -5.42
N ALA A 170 -14.37 -3.76 -5.51
CA ALA A 170 -13.45 -2.87 -4.78
C ALA A 170 -13.70 -2.89 -3.27
N CYS A 171 -14.96 -3.03 -2.83
CA CYS A 171 -15.36 -2.76 -1.45
C CYS A 171 -15.74 -4.04 -0.67
N ASN A 172 -16.40 -5.03 -1.27
CA ASN A 172 -16.94 -6.17 -0.50
C ASN A 172 -15.83 -7.13 -0.05
N ARG A 173 -15.03 -6.68 0.92
CA ARG A 173 -13.87 -7.41 1.41
C ARG A 173 -13.52 -7.09 2.86
N THR A 174 -12.80 -7.99 3.50
CA THR A 174 -12.13 -7.74 4.76
C THR A 174 -10.63 -7.65 4.52
N ILE A 175 -10.01 -6.60 5.04
CA ILE A 175 -8.56 -6.35 4.94
C ILE A 175 -7.98 -6.52 6.34
N PRO A 176 -7.24 -7.60 6.60
CA PRO A 176 -6.52 -7.82 7.85
C PRO A 176 -5.29 -6.92 7.90
N VAL A 177 -5.23 -6.00 8.87
CA VAL A 177 -4.14 -5.02 8.99
C VAL A 177 -3.33 -5.28 10.25
N PHE A 178 -2.01 -5.18 10.14
CA PHE A 178 -1.10 -5.11 11.27
C PHE A 178 -0.22 -3.87 11.12
N ASP A 179 -0.26 -2.99 12.10
CA ASP A 179 0.45 -1.70 12.07
C ASP A 179 1.80 -1.72 12.81
N GLY A 180 2.31 -2.93 13.14
CA GLY A 180 3.51 -3.13 13.94
C GLY A 180 3.24 -3.24 15.45
N TYR A 181 2.06 -2.84 15.91
CA TYR A 181 1.71 -2.81 17.33
C TYR A 181 0.29 -3.34 17.62
N THR A 182 -0.65 -3.15 16.68
CA THR A 182 -2.03 -3.63 16.80
C THR A 182 -2.45 -4.41 15.56
N ARG A 183 -3.31 -5.39 15.76
CA ARG A 183 -3.96 -6.19 14.74
C ARG A 183 -5.44 -5.83 14.70
N PHE A 184 -5.93 -5.44 13.53
CA PHE A 184 -7.34 -5.11 13.31
C PHE A 184 -7.78 -5.50 11.89
N ASP A 185 -9.08 -5.66 11.71
CA ASP A 185 -9.69 -5.81 10.39
C ASP A 185 -10.34 -4.50 9.96
N MET A 186 -10.19 -4.16 8.68
CA MET A 186 -11.02 -3.19 8.00
C MET A 186 -12.03 -3.96 7.15
N ARG A 187 -13.30 -3.93 7.54
CA ARG A 187 -14.37 -4.56 6.76
C ARG A 187 -15.02 -3.50 5.89
N LEU A 188 -14.90 -3.67 4.58
CA LEU A 188 -15.44 -2.77 3.59
C LEU A 188 -16.74 -3.34 3.02
N ALA A 189 -17.70 -2.45 2.76
CA ALA A 189 -18.96 -2.77 2.08
C ALA A 189 -19.24 -1.71 1.00
N TYR A 190 -19.64 -2.14 -0.18
CA TYR A 190 -19.97 -1.23 -1.28
C TYR A 190 -21.24 -0.44 -0.97
N VAL A 191 -21.17 0.88 -1.13
CA VAL A 191 -22.29 1.80 -0.95
C VAL A 191 -22.80 2.31 -2.30
N GLY A 192 -21.89 2.50 -3.25
CA GLY A 192 -22.21 3.04 -4.57
C GLY A 192 -20.99 3.63 -5.25
N GLN A 193 -21.22 4.43 -6.26
CA GLN A 193 -20.19 5.20 -6.95
C GLN A 193 -20.55 6.69 -6.97
N ARG A 194 -19.52 7.53 -7.09
CA ARG A 194 -19.66 8.97 -7.28
C ARG A 194 -18.74 9.44 -8.40
N LYS A 195 -19.10 10.53 -9.05
CA LYS A 195 -18.21 11.27 -9.93
C LYS A 195 -17.55 12.39 -9.11
N VAL A 196 -16.24 12.47 -9.18
CA VAL A 196 -15.43 13.47 -8.47
C VAL A 196 -14.55 14.23 -9.44
N THR A 197 -14.10 15.42 -9.01
CA THR A 197 -13.15 16.24 -9.76
C THR A 197 -12.14 16.85 -8.78
N ALA A 198 -10.86 16.64 -9.08
CA ALA A 198 -9.73 17.31 -8.45
C ALA A 198 -8.73 17.70 -9.56
N ALA A 199 -7.71 18.48 -9.22
CA ALA A 199 -6.64 18.75 -10.17
C ALA A 199 -5.96 17.43 -10.61
N GLY A 200 -5.98 17.14 -11.92
CA GLY A 200 -5.40 15.93 -12.52
C GLY A 200 -6.33 14.71 -12.58
N TYR A 201 -7.53 14.74 -12.00
CA TYR A 201 -8.48 13.64 -12.06
C TYR A 201 -9.94 14.15 -12.14
N SER A 202 -10.67 13.62 -13.10
CA SER A 202 -12.12 13.77 -13.19
C SER A 202 -12.72 12.44 -13.64
N GLY A 203 -13.39 11.73 -12.72
CA GLY A 203 -13.87 10.39 -13.02
C GLY A 203 -14.70 9.78 -11.90
N PRO A 204 -15.11 8.51 -12.08
CA PRO A 204 -15.85 7.77 -11.08
C PRO A 204 -14.94 7.26 -9.95
N VAL A 205 -15.48 7.21 -8.74
CA VAL A 205 -14.85 6.57 -7.58
C VAL A 205 -15.83 5.56 -6.97
N ALA A 206 -15.30 4.45 -6.46
CA ALA A 206 -16.07 3.53 -5.64
C ALA A 206 -16.19 4.09 -4.23
N VAL A 207 -17.39 4.05 -3.66
CA VAL A 207 -17.66 4.46 -2.28
C VAL A 207 -17.86 3.22 -1.43
N CYS A 208 -17.02 3.06 -0.41
CA CYS A 208 -17.09 1.95 0.53
C CYS A 208 -17.35 2.49 1.94
N ALA A 209 -18.36 1.94 2.61
CA ALA A 209 -18.46 2.03 4.06
C ALA A 209 -17.41 1.12 4.70
N VAL A 210 -16.84 1.55 5.81
CA VAL A 210 -15.77 0.82 6.49
C VAL A 210 -16.12 0.58 7.96
N ARG A 211 -15.77 -0.62 8.45
CA ARG A 211 -15.87 -0.97 9.88
C ARG A 211 -14.49 -1.36 10.39
N TYR A 212 -14.09 -0.72 11.46
CA TYR A 212 -12.88 -1.07 12.20
C TYR A 212 -13.21 -2.17 13.22
N VAL A 213 -12.51 -3.28 13.17
CA VAL A 213 -12.67 -4.41 14.08
C VAL A 213 -11.35 -4.68 14.77
N PRO A 214 -11.14 -4.25 16.02
CA PRO A 214 -9.92 -4.52 16.77
C PRO A 214 -9.81 -6.02 17.10
N ILE A 215 -8.65 -6.62 16.90
CA ILE A 215 -8.40 -8.05 17.11
C ILE A 215 -7.44 -8.26 18.29
N ALA A 216 -6.22 -7.71 18.23
CA ALA A 216 -5.19 -7.88 19.26
C ALA A 216 -4.26 -6.66 19.35
N GLY A 217 -3.50 -6.56 20.43
CA GLY A 217 -2.56 -5.46 20.63
C GLY A 217 -3.20 -4.15 21.12
N HIS A 218 -4.51 -4.02 21.08
CA HIS A 218 -5.24 -2.86 21.56
C HIS A 218 -5.61 -2.99 23.05
N ARG A 219 -6.00 -1.89 23.65
CA ARG A 219 -6.57 -1.84 25.02
C ARG A 219 -8.09 -1.73 24.89
N PRO A 220 -8.87 -2.79 25.22
CA PRO A 220 -10.30 -2.86 24.91
C PRO A 220 -11.12 -1.81 25.65
N ASP A 221 -10.72 -1.46 26.87
CA ASP A 221 -11.47 -0.52 27.72
C ASP A 221 -11.17 0.96 27.46
N ARG A 222 -10.21 1.28 26.57
CA ARG A 222 -9.98 2.68 26.19
C ARG A 222 -11.19 3.26 25.45
N PRO A 223 -11.65 4.47 25.85
CA PRO A 223 -12.78 5.12 25.18
C PRO A 223 -12.61 5.22 23.66
N GLY A 224 -11.40 5.55 23.19
CA GLY A 224 -11.10 5.62 21.75
C GLY A 224 -11.22 4.27 21.03
N THR A 225 -10.83 3.17 21.68
CA THR A 225 -10.97 1.82 21.11
C THR A 225 -12.44 1.43 20.99
N LYS A 226 -13.22 1.63 22.07
CA LYS A 226 -14.68 1.36 22.07
C LYS A 226 -15.39 2.20 21.01
N PHE A 227 -15.10 3.50 20.98
CA PHE A 227 -15.67 4.41 20.00
C PHE A 227 -15.40 3.95 18.56
N MET A 228 -14.15 3.59 18.23
CA MET A 228 -13.78 3.15 16.88
C MET A 228 -14.38 1.78 16.53
N ALA A 229 -14.47 0.86 17.47
CA ALA A 229 -15.10 -0.45 17.26
C ALA A 229 -16.61 -0.33 16.95
N GLU A 230 -17.29 0.63 17.57
CA GLU A 230 -18.72 0.91 17.36
C GLU A 230 -18.99 1.87 16.19
N ASN A 231 -17.94 2.51 15.65
CA ASN A 231 -18.06 3.56 14.66
C ASN A 231 -18.66 3.03 13.36
N LYS A 232 -19.80 3.56 12.96
CA LYS A 232 -20.50 3.28 11.68
C LYS A 232 -20.25 4.35 10.62
N ASN A 233 -19.52 5.41 10.96
CA ASN A 233 -19.32 6.57 10.13
C ASN A 233 -17.83 6.66 9.70
N ILE A 234 -17.38 5.61 9.03
CA ILE A 234 -16.10 5.56 8.32
C ILE A 234 -16.42 5.26 6.86
N GLU A 235 -15.91 6.09 5.97
CA GLU A 235 -16.13 5.95 4.54
C GLU A 235 -14.82 6.21 3.78
N VAL A 236 -14.57 5.44 2.74
CA VAL A 236 -13.47 5.65 1.81
C VAL A 236 -13.99 5.71 0.37
N TRP A 237 -13.49 6.69 -0.40
CA TRP A 237 -13.72 6.82 -1.82
C TRP A 237 -12.45 6.45 -2.55
N LEU A 238 -12.55 5.55 -3.50
CA LEU A 238 -11.43 4.90 -4.15
C LEU A 238 -11.45 5.21 -5.64
N ALA A 239 -10.40 5.89 -6.13
CA ALA A 239 -10.20 6.19 -7.54
C ALA A 239 -9.36 5.09 -8.23
N PRO A 240 -9.68 4.67 -9.46
CA PRO A 240 -8.99 3.61 -10.15
C PRO A 240 -7.64 4.07 -10.74
N VAL A 241 -6.68 3.15 -10.72
CA VAL A 241 -5.46 3.13 -11.54
C VAL A 241 -5.60 1.94 -12.48
N GLU A 242 -6.04 2.20 -13.69
CA GLU A 242 -6.50 1.17 -14.64
C GLU A 242 -5.39 0.17 -15.02
N SER A 243 -4.20 0.66 -15.30
CA SER A 243 -3.04 -0.13 -15.73
C SER A 243 -2.60 -1.17 -14.71
N ALA A 244 -2.60 -0.82 -13.43
CA ALA A 244 -2.21 -1.70 -12.33
C ALA A 244 -3.41 -2.47 -11.73
N ARG A 245 -4.63 -2.20 -12.23
CA ARG A 245 -5.89 -2.77 -11.69
C ARG A 245 -6.02 -2.61 -10.19
N VAL A 246 -5.69 -1.43 -9.69
CA VAL A 246 -5.85 -1.06 -8.27
C VAL A 246 -6.73 0.19 -8.15
N LEU A 247 -7.29 0.38 -6.96
CA LEU A 247 -7.89 1.64 -6.58
C LEU A 247 -7.13 2.21 -5.38
N LEU A 248 -7.03 3.54 -5.37
CA LEU A 248 -6.31 4.30 -4.36
C LEU A 248 -7.24 5.33 -3.69
N PRO A 249 -6.97 5.72 -2.44
CA PRO A 249 -7.86 6.61 -1.72
C PRO A 249 -7.91 7.99 -2.38
N TYR A 250 -9.11 8.42 -2.76
CA TYR A 250 -9.43 9.78 -3.16
C TYR A 250 -9.90 10.60 -1.95
N ARG A 251 -10.70 9.97 -1.08
CA ARG A 251 -11.22 10.59 0.13
C ARG A 251 -11.35 9.53 1.23
N VAL A 252 -11.01 9.91 2.44
CA VAL A 252 -11.27 9.13 3.66
C VAL A 252 -12.00 10.04 4.65
N SER A 253 -13.13 9.59 5.17
CA SER A 253 -13.90 10.30 6.17
C SER A 253 -14.06 9.41 7.39
N VAL A 254 -13.70 9.92 8.56
CA VAL A 254 -13.77 9.17 9.82
C VAL A 254 -14.40 10.05 10.89
N ARG A 255 -15.53 9.64 11.44
CA ARG A 255 -16.04 10.26 12.67
C ARG A 255 -15.11 9.89 13.81
N THR A 256 -14.61 10.88 14.52
CA THR A 256 -13.80 10.73 15.72
C THR A 256 -14.57 11.24 16.95
N MET A 257 -14.04 11.04 18.15
CA MET A 257 -14.66 11.55 19.39
C MET A 257 -14.77 13.08 19.44
N ILE A 258 -13.92 13.79 18.67
CA ILE A 258 -13.88 15.26 18.63
C ILE A 258 -14.47 15.85 17.34
N GLY A 259 -15.03 15.01 16.48
CA GLY A 259 -15.65 15.47 15.23
C GLY A 259 -15.29 14.58 14.04
N THR A 260 -15.76 14.93 12.86
CA THR A 260 -15.43 14.20 11.64
C THR A 260 -14.15 14.75 11.04
N THR A 261 -13.16 13.86 10.89
CA THR A 261 -11.93 14.13 10.13
C THR A 261 -12.14 13.69 8.69
N VAL A 262 -11.77 14.54 7.75
CA VAL A 262 -11.80 14.25 6.32
C VAL A 262 -10.41 14.48 5.74
N ILE A 263 -9.91 13.51 4.99
CA ILE A 263 -8.71 13.56 4.17
C ILE A 263 -9.20 13.44 2.72
N GLU A 264 -9.04 14.47 1.91
CA GLU A 264 -9.58 14.50 0.56
C GLU A 264 -8.55 15.06 -0.43
N ALA A 265 -8.42 14.41 -1.58
CA ALA A 265 -7.50 14.82 -2.61
C ALA A 265 -7.90 16.18 -3.21
N SER A 266 -7.03 17.17 -3.08
CA SER A 266 -7.10 18.43 -3.82
C SER A 266 -6.39 18.31 -5.18
N GLN A 267 -5.43 17.41 -5.28
CA GLN A 267 -4.77 17.00 -6.52
C GLN A 267 -4.66 15.48 -6.53
N PHE A 268 -4.95 14.86 -7.67
CA PHE A 268 -4.82 13.43 -7.89
C PHE A 268 -4.47 13.19 -9.35
N SER A 269 -3.31 12.68 -9.66
CA SER A 269 -2.88 12.42 -11.03
C SER A 269 -2.23 11.05 -11.15
N ILE A 270 -2.42 10.44 -12.31
CA ILE A 270 -1.79 9.18 -12.70
C ILE A 270 -1.07 9.46 -14.01
N GLU A 271 0.24 9.34 -14.00
CA GLU A 271 1.11 9.51 -15.15
C GLU A 271 1.54 8.13 -15.64
N ALA A 272 1.06 7.75 -16.84
CA ALA A 272 1.51 6.52 -17.46
C ALA A 272 2.99 6.65 -17.87
N SER A 273 3.77 5.63 -17.56
CA SER A 273 5.13 5.53 -18.09
C SER A 273 5.06 5.35 -19.62
N LYS A 274 5.80 6.19 -20.36
CA LYS A 274 5.90 6.15 -21.82
C LYS A 274 6.87 5.05 -22.26
#